data_14ae4fd05bc6d1c6ba9348fb7095958a
#
_entry.id   14ae4fd05bc6d1c6ba9348fb7095958a
#
_cell.length_a   1.000
_cell.length_b   1.000
_cell.length_c   1.000
_cell.angle_alpha   90.00
_cell.angle_beta   90.00
_cell.angle_gamma   90.00
#
_symmetry.space_group_name_H-M   'P 1'
#
loop_
_entity.id
_entity.type
_entity.pdbx_description
1 polymer ?
#
loop_
_entity_poly.entity_id
_entity_poly.type
_entity_poly.pdbx_seq_one_letter_code
_entity_poly.pdbx_strand_id
1 'polypeptide(L)'
;DRPQLLTRTFDRNYLVKYLGIDTFTVYDGLKTAKNNQARSNADSSDLNKVISYTQKNYAQPNPSMFGIAKNKNIIVIHLESFQQFLINYKLNGKSVTPFLNSLYNGKETYSFSNFFNQVGQGKTSDAETMLETGAFGLPQGSLFSALGTDNTFEAAPAILNQQSGYSSAVFHGNSGSFWNRDNVYKNFGYQNFFDASYYDTDSENLTEYGV
;
A
#
# COMPACT_ATOMS: atom_id res chain seq x y z
N ASP A 1 -9.66 -24.24 11.77
CA ASP A 1 -10.35 -23.08 12.36
C ASP A 1 -9.44 -21.85 12.35
N ARG A 2 -9.75 -20.91 11.48
CA ARG A 2 -9.01 -19.64 11.38
C ARG A 2 -10.01 -18.47 11.36
N PRO A 3 -10.66 -18.14 12.49
CA PRO A 3 -11.67 -17.08 12.55
C PRO A 3 -11.11 -15.70 12.15
N GLN A 4 -9.79 -15.52 12.23
CA GLN A 4 -9.11 -14.28 11.83
C GLN A 4 -9.15 -14.02 10.33
N LEU A 5 -9.44 -15.00 9.48
CA LEU A 5 -9.58 -14.80 8.03
C LEU A 5 -10.72 -13.85 7.68
N LEU A 6 -11.79 -13.83 8.46
CA LEU A 6 -12.93 -12.94 8.25
C LEU A 6 -12.62 -11.48 8.59
N THR A 7 -11.73 -11.26 9.54
CA THR A 7 -11.33 -9.91 9.98
C THR A 7 -10.07 -9.39 9.29
N ARG A 8 -9.22 -10.30 8.82
CA ARG A 8 -7.95 -9.98 8.15
C ARG A 8 -7.97 -10.47 6.71
N THR A 9 -9.00 -10.10 5.96
CA THR A 9 -9.17 -10.52 4.56
C THR A 9 -8.05 -9.93 3.71
N PHE A 10 -7.03 -10.73 3.42
CA PHE A 10 -5.94 -10.33 2.51
C PHE A 10 -6.17 -10.84 1.07
N ASP A 11 -6.98 -11.88 0.89
CA ASP A 11 -7.36 -12.39 -0.42
C ASP A 11 -8.78 -12.99 -0.37
N ARG A 12 -9.66 -12.53 -1.27
CA ARG A 12 -11.04 -13.03 -1.39
C ARG A 12 -11.09 -14.48 -1.85
N ASN A 13 -10.16 -14.91 -2.68
CA ASN A 13 -10.09 -16.28 -3.16
C ASN A 13 -9.87 -17.27 -2.01
N TYR A 14 -9.08 -16.90 -1.01
CA TYR A 14 -8.92 -17.69 0.19
C TYR A 14 -10.21 -17.82 0.98
N LEU A 15 -10.99 -16.74 1.11
CA LEU A 15 -12.29 -16.82 1.79
C LEU A 15 -13.26 -17.75 1.06
N VAL A 16 -13.37 -17.62 -0.26
CA VAL A 16 -14.21 -18.51 -1.07
C VAL A 16 -13.77 -19.96 -0.93
N LYS A 17 -12.46 -20.21 -0.95
CA LYS A 17 -11.90 -21.56 -0.79
C LYS A 17 -12.26 -22.20 0.55
N TYR A 18 -12.29 -21.42 1.64
CA TYR A 18 -12.57 -21.95 2.99
C TYR A 18 -14.05 -21.95 3.37
N LEU A 19 -14.83 -20.99 2.89
CA LEU A 19 -16.25 -20.84 3.23
C LEU A 19 -17.18 -21.51 2.22
N GLY A 20 -16.70 -21.73 0.99
CA GLY A 20 -17.55 -22.00 -0.16
C GLY A 20 -18.20 -20.72 -0.71
N ILE A 21 -18.61 -20.76 -1.98
CA ILE A 21 -19.16 -19.60 -2.68
C ILE A 21 -20.44 -19.08 -2.05
N ASP A 22 -21.32 -19.95 -1.64
CA ASP A 22 -22.63 -19.57 -1.08
C ASP A 22 -22.49 -18.83 0.25
N THR A 23 -21.70 -19.40 1.18
CA THR A 23 -21.43 -18.77 2.49
C THR A 23 -20.68 -17.46 2.33
N PHE A 24 -19.73 -17.42 1.41
CA PHE A 24 -18.99 -16.19 1.11
C PHE A 24 -19.92 -15.10 0.55
N THR A 25 -20.85 -15.44 -0.35
CA THR A 25 -21.81 -14.48 -0.92
C THR A 25 -22.69 -13.85 0.16
N VAL A 26 -23.20 -14.65 1.09
CA VAL A 26 -23.99 -14.13 2.23
C VAL A 26 -23.13 -13.21 3.11
N TYR A 27 -21.92 -13.64 3.44
CA TYR A 27 -20.99 -12.84 4.24
C TYR A 27 -20.65 -11.51 3.58
N ASP A 28 -20.33 -11.52 2.29
CA ASP A 28 -19.97 -10.32 1.52
C ASP A 28 -21.17 -9.37 1.38
N GLY A 29 -22.37 -9.90 1.19
CA GLY A 29 -23.61 -9.14 1.18
C GLY A 29 -23.87 -8.42 2.51
N LEU A 30 -23.72 -9.10 3.63
CA LEU A 30 -23.87 -8.49 4.97
C LEU A 30 -22.81 -7.42 5.22
N LYS A 31 -21.56 -7.67 4.83
CA LYS A 31 -20.47 -6.70 4.95
C LYS A 31 -20.73 -5.46 4.11
N THR A 32 -21.19 -5.63 2.87
CA THR A 32 -21.55 -4.54 1.96
C THR A 32 -22.70 -3.72 2.51
N ALA A 33 -23.75 -4.35 3.03
CA ALA A 33 -24.88 -3.66 3.65
C ALA A 33 -24.43 -2.81 4.84
N LYS A 34 -23.55 -3.34 5.71
CA LYS A 34 -22.98 -2.62 6.85
C LYS A 34 -22.14 -1.41 6.41
N ASN A 35 -21.32 -1.57 5.36
CA ASN A 35 -20.52 -0.49 4.81
C ASN A 35 -21.42 0.62 4.22
N ASN A 36 -22.47 0.25 3.48
CA ASN A 36 -23.41 1.20 2.91
C ASN A 36 -24.17 1.97 4.00
N GLN A 37 -24.55 1.30 5.08
CA GLN A 37 -25.15 1.95 6.24
C GLN A 37 -24.19 2.95 6.89
N ALA A 38 -22.93 2.59 7.07
CA ALA A 38 -21.91 3.50 7.61
C ALA A 38 -21.73 4.74 6.70
N ARG A 39 -21.73 4.55 5.37
CA ARG A 39 -21.66 5.67 4.41
C ARG A 39 -22.88 6.58 4.49
N SER A 40 -24.09 6.02 4.59
CA SER A 40 -25.32 6.82 4.69
C SER A 40 -25.42 7.63 5.98
N ASN A 41 -24.74 7.18 7.03
CA ASN A 41 -24.67 7.87 8.33
C ASN A 41 -23.53 8.89 8.42
N ALA A 42 -22.63 8.95 7.43
CA ALA A 42 -21.55 9.92 7.40
C ALA A 42 -22.13 11.33 7.13
N ASP A 43 -21.73 12.29 7.94
CA ASP A 43 -22.21 13.66 7.80
C ASP A 43 -21.04 14.65 7.54
N SER A 44 -21.39 15.84 7.06
CA SER A 44 -20.42 16.90 6.75
C SER A 44 -19.65 17.42 7.97
N SER A 45 -20.16 17.20 9.19
CA SER A 45 -19.47 17.63 10.40
C SER A 45 -18.17 16.86 10.64
N ASP A 46 -18.13 15.59 10.26
CA ASP A 46 -16.92 14.78 10.36
C ASP A 46 -15.87 15.21 9.36
N LEU A 47 -16.28 15.56 8.13
CA LEU A 47 -15.38 16.14 7.13
C LEU A 47 -14.78 17.46 7.63
N ASN A 48 -15.58 18.35 8.23
CA ASN A 48 -15.10 19.60 8.78
C ASN A 48 -14.09 19.41 9.92
N LYS A 49 -14.27 18.37 10.77
CA LYS A 49 -13.28 18.00 11.80
C LYS A 49 -11.94 17.59 11.16
N VAL A 50 -11.97 16.78 10.12
CA VAL A 50 -10.77 16.35 9.40
C VAL A 50 -10.08 17.54 8.74
N ILE A 51 -10.81 18.39 8.03
CA ILE A 51 -10.28 19.60 7.39
C ILE A 51 -9.62 20.51 8.43
N SER A 52 -10.30 20.78 9.55
CA SER A 52 -9.76 21.60 10.63
C SER A 52 -8.50 21.00 11.25
N TYR A 53 -8.46 19.67 11.41
CA TYR A 53 -7.29 18.97 11.93
C TYR A 53 -6.11 19.08 10.96
N THR A 54 -6.32 18.83 9.68
CA THR A 54 -5.25 18.89 8.67
C THR A 54 -4.69 20.31 8.51
N GLN A 55 -5.56 21.32 8.51
CA GLN A 55 -5.14 22.71 8.46
C GLN A 55 -4.32 23.13 9.68
N LYS A 56 -4.74 22.71 10.88
CA LYS A 56 -4.03 23.01 12.13
C LYS A 56 -2.67 22.32 12.23
N ASN A 57 -2.55 21.13 11.67
CA ASN A 57 -1.36 20.27 11.76
C ASN A 57 -0.57 20.22 10.46
N TYR A 58 -0.80 21.15 9.54
CA TYR A 58 -0.10 21.20 8.26
C TYR A 58 1.40 21.44 8.48
N ALA A 59 2.21 20.48 8.02
CA ALA A 59 3.65 20.60 8.03
C ALA A 59 4.12 21.48 6.87
N GLN A 60 4.83 22.55 7.17
CA GLN A 60 5.38 23.44 6.13
C GLN A 60 6.48 22.69 5.34
N PRO A 61 6.46 22.72 4.01
CA PRO A 61 7.54 22.17 3.20
C PRO A 61 8.87 22.84 3.54
N ASN A 62 9.96 22.08 3.53
CA ASN A 62 11.29 22.66 3.60
C ASN A 62 11.57 23.45 2.30
N PRO A 63 11.72 24.78 2.34
CA PRO A 63 11.87 25.59 1.12
C PRO A 63 13.11 25.20 0.29
N SER A 64 14.17 24.73 0.93
CA SER A 64 15.41 24.34 0.23
C SER A 64 15.26 23.02 -0.54
N MET A 65 14.23 22.22 -0.23
CA MET A 65 13.97 20.94 -0.86
C MET A 65 12.76 20.98 -1.80
N PHE A 66 11.97 22.04 -1.73
CA PHE A 66 10.77 22.15 -2.56
C PHE A 66 11.12 22.22 -4.04
N GLY A 67 10.55 21.31 -4.82
CA GLY A 67 10.74 21.28 -6.27
C GLY A 67 12.03 20.63 -6.77
N ILE A 68 12.90 20.08 -5.93
CA ILE A 68 14.15 19.41 -6.36
C ILE A 68 13.90 18.24 -7.32
N ALA A 69 12.75 17.59 -7.20
CA ALA A 69 12.31 16.47 -8.04
C ALA A 69 11.39 16.91 -9.19
N LYS A 70 11.21 18.20 -9.44
CA LYS A 70 10.36 18.67 -10.53
C LYS A 70 10.82 18.13 -11.88
N ASN A 71 9.89 17.58 -12.66
CA ASN A 71 10.13 16.96 -13.98
C ASN A 71 11.08 15.73 -13.91
N LYS A 72 11.15 15.05 -12.78
CA LYS A 72 11.89 13.81 -12.62
C LYS A 72 10.95 12.60 -12.61
N ASN A 73 11.44 11.46 -13.08
CA ASN A 73 10.75 10.19 -12.87
C ASN A 73 10.85 9.79 -11.39
N ILE A 74 9.78 9.17 -10.88
CA ILE A 74 9.70 8.67 -9.51
C ILE A 74 9.62 7.14 -9.59
N ILE A 75 10.56 6.47 -8.95
CA ILE A 75 10.57 5.01 -8.80
C ILE A 75 10.51 4.70 -7.32
N VAL A 76 9.45 4.04 -6.87
CA VAL A 76 9.28 3.58 -5.50
C VAL A 76 9.55 2.09 -5.45
N ILE A 77 10.49 1.66 -4.63
CA ILE A 77 10.79 0.25 -4.37
C ILE A 77 10.38 -0.07 -2.95
N HIS A 78 9.28 -0.82 -2.82
CA HIS A 78 8.74 -1.24 -1.54
C HIS A 78 9.34 -2.62 -1.19
N LEU A 79 10.29 -2.63 -0.27
CA LEU A 79 10.96 -3.86 0.19
C LEU A 79 10.16 -4.48 1.33
N GLU A 80 9.44 -5.56 1.05
CA GLU A 80 8.64 -6.29 2.06
C GLU A 80 9.56 -6.87 3.15
N SER A 81 9.15 -6.66 4.40
CA SER A 81 9.83 -7.18 5.61
C SER A 81 11.30 -6.78 5.77
N PHE A 82 11.80 -5.81 4.99
CA PHE A 82 13.17 -5.34 5.14
C PHE A 82 13.38 -4.65 6.49
N GLN A 83 14.45 -5.00 7.17
CA GLN A 83 14.74 -4.50 8.51
C GLN A 83 15.95 -3.56 8.50
N GLN A 84 15.83 -2.42 9.18
CA GLN A 84 16.86 -1.38 9.25
C GLN A 84 18.23 -1.92 9.73
N PHE A 85 18.25 -2.91 10.65
CA PHE A 85 19.49 -3.45 11.19
C PHE A 85 20.38 -4.13 10.13
N LEU A 86 19.82 -4.50 8.98
CA LEU A 86 20.58 -5.10 7.87
C LEU A 86 21.50 -4.09 7.17
N ILE A 87 21.20 -2.81 7.29
CA ILE A 87 22.05 -1.74 6.75
C ILE A 87 23.39 -1.71 7.52
N ASN A 88 24.48 -1.81 6.77
CA ASN A 88 25.85 -1.89 7.28
C ASN A 88 26.14 -3.14 8.13
N TYR A 89 25.21 -4.10 8.21
CA TYR A 89 25.43 -5.36 8.92
C TYR A 89 26.42 -6.26 8.18
N LYS A 90 27.26 -6.95 8.94
CA LYS A 90 28.22 -7.94 8.42
C LYS A 90 28.00 -9.30 9.07
N LEU A 91 27.95 -10.32 8.25
CA LEU A 91 27.94 -11.72 8.67
C LEU A 91 29.28 -12.37 8.27
N ASN A 92 30.01 -12.90 9.23
CA ASN A 92 31.35 -13.48 9.00
C ASN A 92 32.28 -12.52 8.23
N GLY A 93 32.24 -11.24 8.57
CA GLY A 93 33.10 -10.20 7.95
C GLY A 93 32.62 -9.70 6.58
N LYS A 94 31.61 -10.32 5.99
CA LYS A 94 31.02 -9.92 4.69
C LYS A 94 29.76 -9.07 4.88
N SER A 95 29.67 -8.01 4.10
CA SER A 95 28.46 -7.16 4.09
C SER A 95 27.24 -7.95 3.57
N VAL A 96 26.13 -7.89 4.30
CA VAL A 96 24.88 -8.59 3.93
C VAL A 96 24.15 -7.85 2.82
N THR A 97 24.15 -6.52 2.84
CA THR A 97 23.45 -5.67 1.89
C THR A 97 24.36 -4.64 1.24
N PRO A 98 25.40 -5.06 0.48
CA PRO A 98 26.42 -4.13 -0.01
C PRO A 98 25.87 -3.04 -0.92
N PHE A 99 24.92 -3.38 -1.81
CA PHE A 99 24.28 -2.42 -2.69
C PHE A 99 23.41 -1.41 -1.93
N LEU A 100 22.55 -1.88 -1.03
CA LEU A 100 21.72 -0.99 -0.22
C LEU A 100 22.55 -0.10 0.70
N ASN A 101 23.67 -0.63 1.23
CA ASN A 101 24.61 0.17 2.01
C ASN A 101 25.24 1.29 1.17
N SER A 102 25.56 1.03 -0.10
CA SER A 102 26.11 2.06 -0.98
C SER A 102 25.09 3.18 -1.27
N LEU A 103 23.81 2.82 -1.41
CA LEU A 103 22.74 3.80 -1.52
C LEU A 103 22.56 4.57 -0.22
N TYR A 104 22.39 3.86 0.88
CA TYR A 104 22.11 4.45 2.20
C TYR A 104 23.20 5.44 2.66
N ASN A 105 24.47 5.14 2.38
CA ASN A 105 25.62 5.98 2.74
C ASN A 105 26.02 6.95 1.61
N GLY A 106 25.29 6.97 0.51
CA GLY A 106 25.63 7.77 -0.67
C GLY A 106 25.52 9.27 -0.40
N LYS A 107 26.33 10.07 -1.10
CA LYS A 107 26.32 11.53 -0.97
C LYS A 107 25.08 12.18 -1.60
N GLU A 108 24.50 11.54 -2.61
CA GLU A 108 23.30 11.99 -3.33
C GLU A 108 22.00 11.36 -2.78
N THR A 109 22.04 10.92 -1.53
CA THR A 109 20.95 10.16 -0.90
C THR A 109 20.49 10.83 0.39
N TYR A 110 19.18 10.81 0.62
CA TYR A 110 18.58 11.10 1.92
C TYR A 110 18.26 9.80 2.62
N SER A 111 18.89 9.51 3.74
CA SER A 111 18.65 8.30 4.52
C SER A 111 18.02 8.62 5.87
N PHE A 112 17.11 7.73 6.30
CA PHE A 112 16.34 7.92 7.53
C PHE A 112 16.56 6.71 8.44
N SER A 113 17.27 6.89 9.56
CA SER A 113 17.51 5.83 10.54
C SER A 113 16.33 5.58 11.49
N ASN A 114 15.42 6.54 11.59
CA ASN A 114 14.25 6.50 12.46
C ASN A 114 12.94 6.26 11.68
N PHE A 115 12.98 5.38 10.71
CA PHE A 115 11.80 4.98 9.95
C PHE A 115 11.17 3.75 10.62
N PHE A 116 10.18 3.99 11.48
CA PHE A 116 9.54 2.94 12.28
C PHE A 116 8.31 2.36 11.56
N ASN A 117 8.04 1.10 11.85
CA ASN A 117 6.85 0.41 11.39
C ASN A 117 5.58 1.05 11.99
N GLN A 118 4.64 1.46 11.14
CA GLN A 118 3.36 2.07 11.49
C GLN A 118 2.17 1.23 11.03
N VAL A 119 2.42 0.02 10.49
CA VAL A 119 1.35 -0.83 9.97
C VAL A 119 0.60 -1.54 11.10
N GLY A 120 -0.69 -1.77 10.87
CA GLY A 120 -1.57 -2.54 11.72
C GLY A 120 -1.86 -3.93 11.15
N GLN A 121 -3.15 -4.27 11.09
CA GLN A 121 -3.61 -5.57 10.57
C GLN A 121 -3.47 -5.70 9.05
N GLY A 122 -3.48 -4.59 8.31
CA GLY A 122 -3.32 -4.56 6.86
C GLY A 122 -1.89 -4.81 6.39
N LYS A 123 -0.90 -4.83 7.30
CA LYS A 123 0.50 -5.15 6.98
C LYS A 123 1.02 -4.35 5.78
N THR A 124 1.44 -5.01 4.70
CA THR A 124 1.93 -4.39 3.48
C THR A 124 0.93 -3.41 2.89
N SER A 125 -0.36 -3.75 2.88
CA SER A 125 -1.39 -2.86 2.35
C SER A 125 -1.58 -1.58 3.17
N ASP A 126 -1.29 -1.61 4.49
CA ASP A 126 -1.27 -0.39 5.31
C ASP A 126 -0.07 0.49 4.95
N ALA A 127 1.09 -0.11 4.70
CA ALA A 127 2.28 0.62 4.28
C ALA A 127 2.07 1.29 2.91
N GLU A 128 1.44 0.58 1.98
CA GLU A 128 1.04 1.14 0.68
C GLU A 128 0.01 2.27 0.84
N THR A 129 -0.99 2.09 1.72
CA THR A 129 -1.96 3.15 2.04
C THR A 129 -1.27 4.43 2.52
N MET A 130 -0.34 4.31 3.47
CA MET A 130 0.40 5.47 4.00
C MET A 130 1.25 6.15 2.94
N LEU A 131 1.92 5.37 2.10
CA LEU A 131 2.75 5.89 1.02
C LEU A 131 1.92 6.68 -0.01
N GLU A 132 0.80 6.11 -0.42
CA GLU A 132 0.00 6.64 -1.52
C GLU A 132 -0.93 7.78 -1.10
N THR A 133 -1.48 7.72 0.11
CA THR A 133 -2.51 8.66 0.55
C THR A 133 -2.09 9.57 1.70
N GLY A 134 -0.97 9.29 2.36
CA GLY A 134 -0.55 9.98 3.58
C GLY A 134 -1.41 9.67 4.81
N ALA A 135 -2.35 8.72 4.72
CA ALA A 135 -3.23 8.32 5.81
C ALA A 135 -2.78 7.01 6.45
N PHE A 136 -2.96 6.87 7.75
CA PHE A 136 -2.71 5.59 8.43
C PHE A 136 -3.72 4.53 8.02
N GLY A 137 -3.34 3.26 8.19
CA GLY A 137 -4.24 2.13 8.03
C GLY A 137 -5.42 2.14 8.98
N LEU A 138 -6.42 1.32 8.71
CA LEU A 138 -7.62 1.21 9.56
C LEU A 138 -7.27 0.59 10.93
N PRO A 139 -8.02 0.94 11.99
CA PRO A 139 -7.86 0.31 13.31
C PRO A 139 -8.08 -1.20 13.27
N GLN A 140 -8.92 -1.70 12.35
CA GLN A 140 -9.20 -3.11 12.12
C GLN A 140 -9.22 -3.43 10.63
N GLY A 141 -8.61 -4.57 10.25
CA GLY A 141 -8.55 -5.03 8.86
C GLY A 141 -7.58 -4.22 8.03
N SER A 142 -7.86 -4.12 6.75
CA SER A 142 -7.08 -3.36 5.76
C SER A 142 -8.00 -2.41 4.99
N LEU A 143 -7.56 -1.20 4.75
CA LEU A 143 -8.24 -0.25 3.86
C LEU A 143 -8.48 -0.88 2.48
N PHE A 144 -7.49 -1.56 1.95
CA PHE A 144 -7.56 -2.21 0.64
C PHE A 144 -8.74 -3.18 0.53
N SER A 145 -8.94 -4.01 1.56
CA SER A 145 -10.03 -5.00 1.56
C SER A 145 -11.38 -4.43 1.99
N ALA A 146 -11.37 -3.40 2.84
CA ALA A 146 -12.60 -2.85 3.40
C ALA A 146 -13.22 -1.75 2.53
N LEU A 147 -12.41 -0.89 1.95
CA LEU A 147 -12.84 0.33 1.27
C LEU A 147 -12.31 0.45 -0.16
N GLY A 148 -11.31 -0.34 -0.53
CA GLY A 148 -10.54 -0.15 -1.76
C GLY A 148 -11.33 -0.37 -3.06
N THR A 149 -12.40 -1.16 -3.05
CA THR A 149 -13.22 -1.42 -4.24
C THR A 149 -14.17 -0.28 -4.55
N ASP A 150 -14.78 0.31 -3.53
CA ASP A 150 -15.97 1.16 -3.68
C ASP A 150 -15.69 2.65 -3.43
N ASN A 151 -14.44 3.02 -3.19
CA ASN A 151 -14.05 4.40 -2.94
C ASN A 151 -12.98 4.85 -3.91
N THR A 152 -13.02 6.11 -4.29
CA THR A 152 -11.95 6.81 -5.01
C THR A 152 -11.07 7.53 -4.00
N PHE A 153 -9.77 7.50 -4.22
CA PHE A 153 -8.81 8.11 -3.33
C PHE A 153 -8.03 9.20 -4.06
N GLU A 154 -7.78 10.29 -3.37
CA GLU A 154 -6.82 11.28 -3.82
C GLU A 154 -5.42 10.82 -3.41
N ALA A 155 -4.90 9.85 -4.16
CA ALA A 155 -3.61 9.23 -3.93
C ALA A 155 -2.53 9.85 -4.83
N ALA A 156 -1.26 9.61 -4.50
CA ALA A 156 -0.12 10.18 -5.21
C ALA A 156 -0.18 10.00 -6.74
N PRO A 157 -0.49 8.82 -7.31
CA PRO A 157 -0.59 8.67 -8.76
C PRO A 157 -1.71 9.49 -9.39
N ALA A 158 -2.88 9.60 -8.72
CA ALA A 158 -3.97 10.44 -9.21
C ALA A 158 -3.57 11.92 -9.25
N ILE A 159 -2.96 12.42 -8.17
CA ILE A 159 -2.49 13.79 -8.06
C ILE A 159 -1.43 14.11 -9.13
N LEU A 160 -0.44 13.25 -9.30
CA LEU A 160 0.64 13.43 -10.26
C LEU A 160 0.13 13.40 -11.71
N ASN A 161 -0.80 12.52 -12.01
CA ASN A 161 -1.42 12.46 -13.33
C ASN A 161 -2.22 13.74 -13.64
N GLN A 162 -3.11 14.17 -12.74
CA GLN A 162 -3.97 15.33 -12.92
C GLN A 162 -3.19 16.65 -12.96
N GLN A 163 -2.22 16.80 -12.07
CA GLN A 163 -1.49 18.05 -11.90
C GLN A 163 -0.33 18.22 -12.88
N SER A 164 0.28 17.14 -13.32
CA SER A 164 1.57 17.18 -14.01
C SER A 164 1.68 16.24 -15.21
N GLY A 165 0.63 15.53 -15.56
CA GLY A 165 0.59 14.62 -16.71
C GLY A 165 1.52 13.41 -16.60
N TYR A 166 1.85 12.96 -15.38
CA TYR A 166 2.64 11.76 -15.18
C TYR A 166 1.85 10.53 -15.62
N SER A 167 2.54 9.57 -16.22
CA SER A 167 2.05 8.20 -16.37
C SER A 167 2.48 7.38 -15.17
N SER A 168 1.65 6.43 -14.73
CA SER A 168 1.91 5.61 -13.55
C SER A 168 1.69 4.13 -13.81
N ALA A 169 2.56 3.31 -13.22
CA ALA A 169 2.47 1.86 -13.28
C ALA A 169 2.90 1.23 -11.96
N VAL A 170 2.27 0.10 -11.61
CA VAL A 170 2.67 -0.74 -10.49
C VAL A 170 3.10 -2.10 -11.00
N PHE A 171 4.14 -2.64 -10.40
CA PHE A 171 4.68 -3.96 -10.67
C PHE A 171 4.66 -4.78 -9.39
N HIS A 172 4.06 -5.98 -9.43
CA HIS A 172 3.92 -6.84 -8.26
C HIS A 172 3.99 -8.31 -8.66
N GLY A 173 4.92 -9.04 -8.09
CA GLY A 173 5.20 -10.43 -8.46
C GLY A 173 4.20 -11.47 -7.92
N ASN A 174 3.08 -11.06 -7.30
CA ASN A 174 2.02 -11.94 -6.82
C ASN A 174 0.70 -11.64 -7.54
N SER A 175 -0.34 -12.46 -7.28
CA SER A 175 -1.68 -12.26 -7.83
C SER A 175 -2.24 -10.88 -7.52
N GLY A 176 -2.88 -10.25 -8.49
CA GLY A 176 -3.55 -8.96 -8.32
C GLY A 176 -4.68 -8.96 -7.29
N SER A 177 -5.30 -10.12 -7.02
CA SER A 177 -6.31 -10.27 -5.97
C SER A 177 -5.75 -10.20 -4.55
N PHE A 178 -4.45 -10.43 -4.38
CA PHE A 178 -3.79 -10.38 -3.08
C PHE A 178 -3.83 -8.94 -2.54
N TRP A 179 -4.42 -8.75 -1.36
CA TRP A 179 -4.80 -7.45 -0.81
C TRP A 179 -5.76 -6.65 -1.70
N ASN A 180 -6.52 -7.28 -2.62
CA ASN A 180 -7.48 -6.58 -3.48
C ASN A 180 -6.83 -5.49 -4.37
N ARG A 181 -5.56 -5.66 -4.74
CA ARG A 181 -4.76 -4.66 -5.47
C ARG A 181 -5.30 -4.33 -6.84
N ASP A 182 -5.87 -5.32 -7.52
CA ASP A 182 -6.51 -5.18 -8.84
C ASP A 182 -7.62 -4.10 -8.87
N ASN A 183 -8.32 -3.89 -7.76
CA ASN A 183 -9.30 -2.82 -7.60
C ASN A 183 -8.69 -1.54 -7.02
N VAL A 184 -7.89 -1.68 -5.98
CA VAL A 184 -7.37 -0.54 -5.23
C VAL A 184 -6.48 0.36 -6.07
N TYR A 185 -5.57 -0.21 -6.86
CA TYR A 185 -4.65 0.60 -7.66
C TYR A 185 -5.37 1.41 -8.74
N LYS A 186 -6.47 0.90 -9.31
CA LYS A 186 -7.33 1.69 -10.19
C LYS A 186 -7.92 2.89 -9.46
N ASN A 187 -8.40 2.67 -8.23
CA ASN A 187 -9.02 3.70 -7.40
C ASN A 187 -8.01 4.68 -6.80
N PHE A 188 -6.73 4.32 -6.74
CA PHE A 188 -5.61 5.22 -6.45
C PHE A 188 -5.16 6.05 -7.67
N GLY A 189 -5.66 5.71 -8.86
CA GLY A 189 -5.34 6.43 -10.09
C GLY A 189 -4.15 5.90 -10.86
N TYR A 190 -3.67 4.69 -10.56
CA TYR A 190 -2.68 4.02 -11.39
C TYR A 190 -3.26 3.65 -12.75
N GLN A 191 -2.52 3.96 -13.81
CA GLN A 191 -2.92 3.67 -15.19
C GLN A 191 -2.66 2.23 -15.59
N ASN A 192 -1.61 1.63 -15.04
CA ASN A 192 -1.22 0.26 -15.36
C ASN A 192 -0.85 -0.50 -14.07
N PHE A 193 -1.26 -1.76 -14.03
CA PHE A 193 -0.87 -2.71 -12.99
C PHE A 193 -0.43 -4.03 -13.62
N PHE A 194 0.78 -4.44 -13.32
CA PHE A 194 1.42 -5.64 -13.81
C PHE A 194 1.59 -6.60 -12.63
N ASP A 195 0.69 -7.56 -12.50
CA ASP A 195 0.73 -8.61 -11.48
C ASP A 195 1.50 -9.84 -11.96
N ALA A 196 1.49 -10.92 -11.18
CA ALA A 196 2.21 -12.16 -11.50
C ALA A 196 1.91 -12.74 -12.89
N SER A 197 0.73 -12.48 -13.47
CA SER A 197 0.36 -12.99 -14.79
C SER A 197 1.17 -12.39 -15.95
N TYR A 198 1.88 -11.31 -15.71
CA TYR A 198 2.74 -10.63 -16.68
C TYR A 198 4.19 -11.13 -16.67
N TYR A 199 4.54 -12.01 -15.74
CA TYR A 199 5.91 -12.52 -15.58
C TYR A 199 5.99 -14.00 -15.97
N ASP A 200 7.16 -14.42 -16.40
CA ASP A 200 7.46 -15.84 -16.58
C ASP A 200 7.62 -16.50 -15.20
N THR A 201 6.57 -17.19 -14.78
CA THR A 201 6.51 -17.89 -13.49
C THR A 201 7.04 -19.32 -13.55
N ASP A 202 7.47 -19.81 -14.71
CA ASP A 202 8.01 -21.16 -14.90
C ASP A 202 9.53 -21.21 -14.74
N SER A 203 10.16 -20.07 -14.43
CA SER A 203 11.62 -20.00 -14.25
C SER A 203 12.05 -20.59 -12.90
N GLU A 204 13.19 -21.30 -12.89
CA GLU A 204 13.77 -21.92 -11.69
C GLU A 204 14.16 -20.93 -10.57
N ASN A 205 14.07 -19.64 -10.84
CA ASN A 205 14.50 -18.57 -9.92
C ASN A 205 13.35 -17.97 -9.10
N LEU A 206 12.14 -18.50 -9.22
CA LEU A 206 11.00 -18.03 -8.45
C LEU A 206 10.97 -18.67 -7.07
N THR A 207 10.62 -17.88 -6.07
CA THR A 207 10.40 -18.36 -4.71
C THR A 207 8.92 -18.69 -4.49
N GLU A 208 8.63 -19.52 -3.49
CA GLU A 208 7.26 -19.87 -3.06
C GLU A 208 6.39 -18.65 -2.73
N TYR A 209 7.00 -17.50 -2.47
CA TYR A 209 6.34 -16.25 -2.07
C TYR A 209 6.21 -15.21 -3.20
N GLY A 210 6.53 -15.60 -4.41
CA GLY A 210 6.54 -14.70 -5.58
C GLY A 210 7.94 -14.18 -5.92
N VAL A 211 8.00 -13.31 -6.89
CA VAL A 211 9.26 -12.74 -7.42
C VAL A 211 9.84 -11.71 -6.46
#